data_53a9618a312b7ab928f0dcfc1ba3ec55
#
_entry.id   53a9618a312b7ab928f0dcfc1ba3ec55
#
_cell.length_a   1.000
_cell.length_b   1.000
_cell.length_c   1.000
_cell.angle_alpha   90.00
_cell.angle_beta   90.00
_cell.angle_gamma   90.00
#
_symmetry.space_group_name_H-M   'P 1'
#
loop_
_entity.id
_entity.type
_entity.pdbx_description
1 polymer ?
#
loop_
_entity_poly.entity_id
_entity_poly.type
_entity_poly.pdbx_seq_one_letter_code
_entity_poly.pdbx_strand_id
1 'polypeptide(L)'
;MYKRQGLINDPYLDESYRIDEGLRIARQLLIEINRQGLPAGSEFLDVISPQYIGDLISWGAIGARTTESQVHRELASGLSAPIGFKNGTDGNIKIATDAIQAAARGHHFLSVHKNGQVAIVQTQGNPDCHVILRGGKVPNYDEPSVNAACQDLTAAKLPPTLMIDCSHANSSKQHERQLVVTQEIAAQMSKGSRQIFGVMVESHIEGGAQKFTPGKDDVNALKYAQSITDACIGWADSEKVLETLSKAVEARRKK
;
A
#
# COMPACT_ATOMS: atom_id res chain seq x y z
N MET A 1 19.14 -11.85 -4.77
CA MET A 1 18.47 -10.78 -5.51
C MET A 1 17.04 -11.25 -5.79
N TYR A 2 16.05 -10.55 -5.30
CA TYR A 2 14.66 -10.94 -5.55
C TYR A 2 14.30 -10.56 -6.98
N LYS A 3 13.95 -11.53 -7.81
CA LYS A 3 13.31 -11.26 -9.10
C LYS A 3 11.91 -10.70 -8.82
N ARG A 4 11.46 -9.76 -9.64
CA ARG A 4 10.10 -9.27 -9.55
C ARG A 4 9.16 -10.38 -10.04
N GLN A 5 8.46 -10.99 -9.12
CA GLN A 5 7.36 -11.91 -9.37
C GLN A 5 6.06 -11.15 -9.19
N GLY A 6 5.00 -11.61 -9.80
CA GLY A 6 3.67 -11.07 -9.63
C GLY A 6 2.90 -11.05 -10.92
N LEU A 7 1.61 -10.80 -10.80
CA LEU A 7 0.60 -10.96 -11.85
C LEU A 7 0.97 -10.25 -13.17
N ILE A 8 1.59 -9.09 -13.12
CA ILE A 8 1.95 -8.34 -14.33
C ILE A 8 3.25 -8.87 -14.93
N ASN A 9 4.30 -9.05 -14.13
CA ASN A 9 5.63 -9.32 -14.65
C ASN A 9 5.87 -10.77 -15.04
N ASP A 10 5.22 -11.71 -14.36
CA ASP A 10 5.35 -13.15 -14.62
C ASP A 10 4.05 -13.86 -14.23
N PRO A 11 2.98 -13.70 -15.05
CA PRO A 11 1.63 -14.14 -14.71
C PRO A 11 1.51 -15.65 -14.51
N TYR A 12 2.40 -16.42 -15.14
CA TYR A 12 2.39 -17.88 -15.08
C TYR A 12 3.42 -18.46 -14.11
N LEU A 13 4.26 -17.60 -13.49
CA LEU A 13 5.32 -17.98 -12.54
C LEU A 13 6.32 -18.97 -13.14
N ASP A 14 6.56 -18.92 -14.45
CA ASP A 14 7.37 -19.84 -15.24
C ASP A 14 8.62 -19.17 -15.86
N GLU A 15 8.90 -17.92 -15.45
CA GLU A 15 9.96 -17.06 -15.98
C GLU A 15 9.80 -16.72 -17.47
N SER A 16 8.60 -16.88 -18.04
CA SER A 16 8.31 -16.46 -19.41
C SER A 16 8.20 -14.95 -19.57
N TYR A 17 7.93 -14.23 -18.48
CA TYR A 17 7.79 -12.77 -18.44
C TYR A 17 6.83 -12.21 -19.50
N ARG A 18 5.70 -12.87 -19.69
CA ARG A 18 4.64 -12.45 -20.63
C ARG A 18 3.89 -11.24 -20.08
N ILE A 19 4.61 -10.11 -19.98
CA ILE A 19 4.15 -8.88 -19.31
C ILE A 19 2.93 -8.28 -19.99
N ASP A 20 2.84 -8.40 -21.33
CA ASP A 20 1.68 -7.93 -22.08
C ASP A 20 0.39 -8.68 -21.69
N GLU A 21 0.47 -9.98 -21.45
CA GLU A 21 -0.64 -10.77 -20.93
C GLU A 21 -0.92 -10.43 -19.47
N GLY A 22 0.13 -10.33 -18.64
CA GLY A 22 0.01 -9.93 -17.25
C GLY A 22 -0.70 -8.58 -17.07
N LEU A 23 -0.41 -7.59 -17.91
CA LEU A 23 -1.11 -6.31 -17.93
C LEU A 23 -2.60 -6.46 -18.27
N ARG A 24 -2.93 -7.29 -19.24
CA ARG A 24 -4.34 -7.54 -19.63
C ARG A 24 -5.10 -8.26 -18.53
N ILE A 25 -4.50 -9.27 -17.90
CA ILE A 25 -5.07 -10.00 -16.76
C ILE A 25 -5.32 -9.04 -15.59
N ALA A 26 -4.30 -8.24 -15.22
CA ALA A 26 -4.42 -7.27 -14.13
C ALA A 26 -5.53 -6.24 -14.42
N ARG A 27 -5.59 -5.71 -15.64
CA ARG A 27 -6.63 -4.76 -16.03
C ARG A 27 -8.03 -5.39 -16.01
N GLN A 28 -8.18 -6.62 -16.52
CA GLN A 28 -9.45 -7.35 -16.47
C GLN A 28 -9.91 -7.57 -15.02
N LEU A 29 -9.01 -8.02 -14.14
CA LEU A 29 -9.29 -8.20 -12.72
C LEU A 29 -9.75 -6.89 -12.05
N LEU A 30 -9.06 -5.79 -12.32
CA LEU A 30 -9.44 -4.48 -11.78
C LEU A 30 -10.82 -4.02 -12.27
N ILE A 31 -11.16 -4.28 -13.54
CA ILE A 31 -12.50 -3.99 -14.08
C ILE A 31 -13.56 -4.81 -13.34
N GLU A 32 -13.30 -6.09 -13.08
CA GLU A 32 -14.23 -6.98 -12.38
C GLU A 32 -14.43 -6.55 -10.91
N ILE A 33 -13.35 -6.18 -10.20
CA ILE A 33 -13.42 -5.65 -8.84
C ILE A 33 -14.26 -4.37 -8.79
N ASN A 34 -13.99 -3.41 -9.68
CA ASN A 34 -14.73 -2.15 -9.72
C ASN A 34 -16.21 -2.36 -10.08
N ARG A 35 -16.55 -3.32 -10.95
CA ARG A 35 -17.95 -3.68 -11.27
C ARG A 35 -18.72 -4.21 -10.07
N GLN A 36 -18.04 -4.83 -9.11
CA GLN A 36 -18.65 -5.27 -7.86
C GLN A 36 -18.83 -4.14 -6.84
N GLY A 37 -18.42 -2.90 -7.17
CA GLY A 37 -18.52 -1.75 -6.28
C GLY A 37 -17.40 -1.70 -5.22
N LEU A 38 -16.33 -2.47 -5.38
CA LEU A 38 -15.17 -2.44 -4.49
C LEU A 38 -14.09 -1.52 -5.05
N PRO A 39 -13.62 -0.51 -4.28
CA PRO A 39 -12.47 0.29 -4.66
C PRO A 39 -11.20 -0.57 -4.69
N ALA A 40 -10.43 -0.48 -5.77
CA ALA A 40 -9.16 -1.20 -5.89
C ALA A 40 -7.99 -0.33 -5.45
N GLY A 41 -7.05 -0.93 -4.70
CA GLY A 41 -5.77 -0.33 -4.33
C GLY A 41 -4.60 -1.00 -5.05
N SER A 42 -3.48 -0.27 -5.19
CA SER A 42 -2.23 -0.82 -5.74
C SER A 42 -1.00 -0.19 -5.09
N GLU A 43 0.07 -0.96 -4.93
CA GLU A 43 1.40 -0.39 -4.72
C GLU A 43 2.02 -0.08 -6.10
N PHE A 44 2.45 1.16 -6.31
CA PHE A 44 3.10 1.56 -7.55
C PHE A 44 4.60 1.27 -7.47
N LEU A 45 5.00 0.15 -8.06
CA LEU A 45 6.38 -0.37 -8.03
C LEU A 45 7.25 0.11 -9.21
N ASP A 46 6.61 0.55 -10.28
CA ASP A 46 7.26 1.12 -11.47
C ASP A 46 6.45 2.30 -12.02
N VAL A 47 7.03 3.02 -12.96
CA VAL A 47 6.47 4.27 -13.50
C VAL A 47 5.76 4.10 -14.84
N ILE A 48 5.70 2.90 -15.39
CA ILE A 48 5.10 2.60 -16.70
C ILE A 48 3.77 1.89 -16.54
N SER A 49 3.70 0.82 -15.72
CA SER A 49 2.45 0.07 -15.47
C SER A 49 1.26 0.95 -15.09
N PRO A 50 1.43 2.04 -14.32
CA PRO A 50 0.32 2.95 -14.00
C PRO A 50 -0.38 3.55 -15.23
N GLN A 51 0.30 3.70 -16.35
CA GLN A 51 -0.30 4.15 -17.60
C GLN A 51 -1.42 3.23 -18.10
N TYR A 52 -1.35 1.95 -17.73
CA TYR A 52 -2.28 0.91 -18.20
C TYR A 52 -3.36 0.54 -17.19
N ILE A 53 -3.16 0.85 -15.90
CA ILE A 53 -4.07 0.43 -14.82
C ILE A 53 -4.55 1.57 -13.92
N GLY A 54 -3.90 2.73 -13.94
CA GLY A 54 -4.14 3.82 -12.98
C GLY A 54 -5.56 4.37 -13.01
N ASP A 55 -6.25 4.32 -14.14
CA ASP A 55 -7.66 4.70 -14.30
C ASP A 55 -8.66 3.79 -13.55
N LEU A 56 -8.20 2.63 -13.09
CA LEU A 56 -9.00 1.64 -12.34
C LEU A 56 -8.61 1.55 -10.87
N ILE A 57 -7.66 2.37 -10.43
CA ILE A 57 -7.15 2.38 -9.06
C ILE A 57 -7.75 3.56 -8.29
N SER A 58 -8.37 3.26 -7.15
CA SER A 58 -9.00 4.24 -6.26
C SER A 58 -8.07 4.75 -5.16
N TRP A 59 -7.00 4.03 -4.87
CA TRP A 59 -5.99 4.37 -3.86
C TRP A 59 -4.65 3.71 -4.21
N GLY A 60 -3.56 4.41 -3.98
CA GLY A 60 -2.23 3.88 -4.24
C GLY A 60 -1.28 4.01 -3.07
N ALA A 61 -0.25 3.16 -3.03
CA ALA A 61 0.84 3.25 -2.07
C ALA A 61 2.19 3.37 -2.75
N ILE A 62 3.09 4.11 -2.11
CA ILE A 62 4.53 4.09 -2.37
C ILE A 62 5.21 3.40 -1.20
N GLY A 63 5.93 2.32 -1.48
CA GLY A 63 6.59 1.49 -0.48
C GLY A 63 7.75 2.19 0.22
N ALA A 64 8.12 1.71 1.41
CA ALA A 64 9.18 2.32 2.23
C ALA A 64 10.54 2.40 1.54
N ARG A 65 10.83 1.49 0.60
CA ARG A 65 12.08 1.47 -0.18
C ARG A 65 12.10 2.46 -1.34
N THR A 66 10.95 2.99 -1.72
CA THR A 66 10.78 3.89 -2.88
C THR A 66 10.25 5.28 -2.49
N THR A 67 9.91 5.52 -1.23
CA THR A 67 9.46 6.83 -0.73
C THR A 67 10.50 7.94 -0.97
N GLU A 68 11.80 7.63 -0.93
CA GLU A 68 12.87 8.60 -1.24
C GLU A 68 13.08 8.82 -2.75
N SER A 69 12.55 7.93 -3.59
CA SER A 69 12.75 7.97 -5.04
C SER A 69 12.05 9.16 -5.68
N GLN A 70 12.81 10.02 -6.35
CA GLN A 70 12.28 11.18 -7.06
C GLN A 70 11.28 10.77 -8.15
N VAL A 71 11.55 9.72 -8.91
CA VAL A 71 10.63 9.23 -9.96
C VAL A 71 9.30 8.75 -9.43
N HIS A 72 9.26 8.18 -8.21
CA HIS A 72 8.01 7.78 -7.55
C HIS A 72 7.23 8.98 -7.01
N ARG A 73 7.91 10.03 -6.57
CA ARG A 73 7.28 11.31 -6.16
C ARG A 73 6.69 12.04 -7.36
N GLU A 74 7.41 12.06 -8.48
CA GLU A 74 6.93 12.59 -9.76
C GLU A 74 5.71 11.79 -10.26
N LEU A 75 5.77 10.46 -10.24
CA LEU A 75 4.63 9.60 -10.56
C LEU A 75 3.43 9.95 -9.69
N ALA A 76 3.59 10.00 -8.38
CA ALA A 76 2.49 10.31 -7.44
C ALA A 76 1.86 11.67 -7.72
N SER A 77 2.65 12.67 -8.16
CA SER A 77 2.16 14.01 -8.52
C SER A 77 1.20 14.01 -9.72
N GLY A 78 1.21 12.96 -10.52
CA GLY A 78 0.38 12.83 -11.73
C GLY A 78 -0.77 11.84 -11.60
N LEU A 79 -0.88 11.12 -10.49
CA LEU A 79 -1.96 10.16 -10.25
C LEU A 79 -3.22 10.86 -9.77
N SER A 80 -4.37 10.37 -10.24
CA SER A 80 -5.70 10.93 -9.93
C SER A 80 -6.35 10.27 -8.70
N ALA A 81 -5.60 9.44 -7.97
CA ALA A 81 -6.04 8.78 -6.75
C ALA A 81 -5.22 9.27 -5.54
N PRO A 82 -5.76 9.19 -4.31
CA PRO A 82 -4.98 9.41 -3.10
C PRO A 82 -3.80 8.46 -3.00
N ILE A 83 -2.63 8.97 -2.57
CA ILE A 83 -1.39 8.20 -2.48
C ILE A 83 -0.84 8.21 -1.06
N GLY A 84 -0.68 7.02 -0.50
CA GLY A 84 -0.01 6.81 0.78
C GLY A 84 1.49 6.58 0.62
N PHE A 85 2.30 7.39 1.29
CA PHE A 85 3.75 7.20 1.37
C PHE A 85 4.13 6.51 2.69
N LYS A 86 4.73 5.33 2.61
CA LYS A 86 5.24 4.64 3.80
C LYS A 86 6.46 5.37 4.38
N ASN A 87 6.56 5.44 5.71
CA ASN A 87 7.79 5.88 6.36
C ASN A 87 8.96 4.94 6.00
N GLY A 88 10.19 5.41 6.16
CA GLY A 88 11.40 4.64 5.86
C GLY A 88 11.48 3.33 6.63
N THR A 89 12.29 2.40 6.13
CA THR A 89 12.49 1.08 6.78
C THR A 89 13.13 1.18 8.17
N ASP A 90 13.79 2.28 8.46
CA ASP A 90 14.37 2.64 9.78
C ASP A 90 13.36 3.30 10.74
N GLY A 91 12.17 3.66 10.25
CA GLY A 91 11.12 4.36 10.98
C GLY A 91 11.06 5.87 10.68
N ASN A 92 11.92 6.40 9.82
CA ASN A 92 11.99 7.83 9.51
C ASN A 92 10.73 8.31 8.80
N ILE A 93 9.98 9.22 9.45
CA ILE A 93 8.75 9.82 8.91
C ILE A 93 9.06 10.99 7.99
N LYS A 94 10.18 11.69 8.22
CA LYS A 94 10.53 12.89 7.44
C LYS A 94 10.59 12.62 5.94
N ILE A 95 11.09 11.45 5.53
CA ILE A 95 11.14 11.10 4.09
C ILE A 95 9.75 11.00 3.46
N ALA A 96 8.74 10.58 4.23
CA ALA A 96 7.36 10.51 3.76
C ALA A 96 6.71 11.90 3.72
N THR A 97 6.96 12.76 4.70
CA THR A 97 6.49 14.17 4.67
C THR A 97 7.11 14.95 3.51
N ASP A 98 8.41 14.79 3.26
CA ASP A 98 9.10 15.39 2.11
C ASP A 98 8.53 14.87 0.78
N ALA A 99 8.19 13.56 0.71
CA ALA A 99 7.58 12.95 -0.47
C ALA A 99 6.19 13.53 -0.76
N ILE A 100 5.35 13.69 0.28
CA ILE A 100 4.03 14.31 0.16
C ILE A 100 4.13 15.75 -0.35
N GLN A 101 5.04 16.55 0.23
CA GLN A 101 5.25 17.94 -0.19
C GLN A 101 5.75 18.03 -1.63
N ALA A 102 6.60 17.10 -2.07
CA ALA A 102 7.07 17.03 -3.45
C ALA A 102 5.92 16.62 -4.38
N ALA A 103 5.19 15.55 -4.07
CA ALA A 103 4.09 15.05 -4.89
C ALA A 103 2.91 16.03 -4.99
N ALA A 104 2.70 16.88 -3.99
CA ALA A 104 1.67 17.92 -4.01
C ALA A 104 1.93 19.04 -5.04
N ARG A 105 3.10 19.07 -5.66
CA ARG A 105 3.48 20.06 -6.67
C ARG A 105 3.53 19.46 -8.06
N GLY A 106 3.34 20.32 -9.07
CA GLY A 106 3.52 19.92 -10.47
C GLY A 106 4.99 19.68 -10.81
N HIS A 107 5.23 18.69 -11.66
CA HIS A 107 6.56 18.30 -12.14
C HIS A 107 6.58 18.21 -13.66
N HIS A 108 7.79 18.32 -14.23
CA HIS A 108 8.07 18.05 -15.63
C HIS A 108 9.16 16.99 -15.71
N PHE A 109 8.88 15.88 -16.36
CA PHE A 109 9.82 14.75 -16.47
C PHE A 109 9.60 13.94 -17.73
N LEU A 110 10.59 13.11 -18.08
CA LEU A 110 10.47 12.17 -19.18
C LEU A 110 9.76 10.91 -18.71
N SER A 111 8.75 10.49 -19.46
CA SER A 111 8.05 9.21 -19.24
C SER A 111 7.63 8.60 -20.56
N VAL A 112 7.03 7.41 -20.49
CA VAL A 112 6.54 6.68 -21.65
C VAL A 112 5.03 6.87 -21.76
N HIS A 113 4.55 7.31 -22.90
CA HIS A 113 3.14 7.42 -23.22
C HIS A 113 2.55 6.02 -23.55
N LYS A 114 1.22 5.86 -23.44
CA LYS A 114 0.51 4.58 -23.72
C LYS A 114 0.81 3.98 -25.10
N ASN A 115 1.17 4.79 -26.09
CA ASN A 115 1.56 4.34 -27.41
C ASN A 115 3.03 3.89 -27.53
N GLY A 116 3.76 3.82 -26.41
CA GLY A 116 5.15 3.40 -26.36
C GLY A 116 6.18 4.47 -26.70
N GLN A 117 5.77 5.71 -26.90
CA GLN A 117 6.67 6.82 -27.21
C GLN A 117 7.13 7.53 -25.94
N VAL A 118 8.41 7.90 -25.89
CA VAL A 118 8.93 8.79 -24.85
C VAL A 118 8.36 10.20 -25.05
N ALA A 119 7.89 10.80 -23.98
CA ALA A 119 7.30 12.13 -23.98
C ALA A 119 7.71 12.91 -22.74
N ILE A 120 7.65 14.24 -22.84
CA ILE A 120 7.70 15.13 -21.68
C ILE A 120 6.31 15.11 -21.06
N VAL A 121 6.24 14.69 -19.80
CA VAL A 121 5.01 14.69 -19.01
C VAL A 121 5.04 15.88 -18.08
N GLN A 122 3.93 16.62 -18.03
CA GLN A 122 3.68 17.67 -17.05
C GLN A 122 2.57 17.21 -16.13
N THR A 123 2.80 17.25 -14.83
CA THR A 123 1.80 16.95 -13.80
C THR A 123 1.35 18.24 -13.12
N GLN A 124 0.20 18.18 -12.44
CA GLN A 124 -0.36 19.33 -11.71
C GLN A 124 -0.09 19.28 -10.20
N GLY A 125 0.38 18.14 -9.71
CA GLY A 125 0.47 17.82 -8.30
C GLY A 125 -0.74 17.04 -7.79
N ASN A 126 -0.52 16.27 -6.74
CA ASN A 126 -1.54 15.46 -6.07
C ASN A 126 -1.66 15.91 -4.61
N PRO A 127 -2.70 16.68 -4.25
CA PRO A 127 -2.90 17.17 -2.89
C PRO A 127 -3.38 16.09 -1.91
N ASP A 128 -3.83 14.94 -2.42
CA ASP A 128 -4.45 13.87 -1.63
C ASP A 128 -3.43 12.80 -1.20
N CYS A 129 -2.19 13.23 -0.92
CA CYS A 129 -1.15 12.35 -0.41
C CYS A 129 -1.14 12.32 1.13
N HIS A 130 -0.79 11.17 1.71
CA HIS A 130 -0.76 10.98 3.17
C HIS A 130 0.34 10.02 3.61
N VAL A 131 0.63 10.00 4.93
CA VAL A 131 1.61 9.09 5.53
C VAL A 131 0.98 7.75 5.85
N ILE A 132 1.77 6.68 5.67
CA ILE A 132 1.49 5.34 6.20
C ILE A 132 2.59 4.97 7.18
N LEU A 133 2.22 4.72 8.44
CA LEU A 133 3.13 4.17 9.45
C LEU A 133 3.24 2.66 9.29
N ARG A 134 4.44 2.16 8.98
CA ARG A 134 4.71 0.72 8.77
C ARG A 134 5.68 0.12 9.79
N GLY A 135 6.03 0.89 10.84
CA GLY A 135 7.10 0.56 11.75
C GLY A 135 8.49 0.82 11.16
N GLY A 136 9.49 0.58 11.95
CA GLY A 136 10.90 0.73 11.60
C GLY A 136 11.76 -0.26 12.38
N LYS A 137 12.74 0.22 13.14
CA LYS A 137 13.49 -0.60 14.10
C LYS A 137 12.59 -1.13 15.23
N VAL A 138 11.54 -0.39 15.53
CA VAL A 138 10.47 -0.74 16.46
C VAL A 138 9.11 -0.45 15.81
N PRO A 139 8.01 -1.08 16.26
CA PRO A 139 6.66 -0.70 15.86
C PRO A 139 6.37 0.78 16.13
N ASN A 140 5.44 1.40 15.37
CA ASN A 140 5.05 2.80 15.51
C ASN A 140 3.53 3.03 15.37
N TYR A 141 2.73 2.09 15.85
CA TYR A 141 1.26 2.13 15.81
C TYR A 141 0.62 2.52 17.15
N ASP A 142 1.39 2.58 18.24
CA ASP A 142 0.91 2.97 19.56
C ASP A 142 0.52 4.46 19.62
N GLU A 143 -0.30 4.83 20.59
CA GLU A 143 -0.81 6.20 20.75
C GLU A 143 0.30 7.26 20.83
N PRO A 144 1.41 7.07 21.60
CA PRO A 144 2.53 8.01 21.61
C PRO A 144 3.17 8.18 20.22
N SER A 145 3.40 7.10 19.49
CA SER A 145 4.00 7.14 18.13
C SER A 145 3.09 7.85 17.13
N VAL A 146 1.80 7.58 17.17
CA VAL A 146 0.80 8.26 16.33
C VAL A 146 0.76 9.75 16.64
N ASN A 147 0.75 10.14 17.91
CA ASN A 147 0.77 11.55 18.32
C ASN A 147 2.04 12.27 17.85
N ALA A 148 3.22 11.65 18.00
CA ALA A 148 4.48 12.21 17.52
C ALA A 148 4.47 12.41 16.00
N ALA A 149 4.01 11.40 15.25
CA ALA A 149 3.87 11.49 13.80
C ALA A 149 2.92 12.63 13.38
N CYS A 150 1.80 12.79 14.06
CA CYS A 150 0.86 13.89 13.79
C CYS A 150 1.42 15.26 14.14
N GLN A 151 2.28 15.37 15.15
CA GLN A 151 3.02 16.61 15.45
C GLN A 151 4.00 16.96 14.33
N ASP A 152 4.74 15.97 13.81
CA ASP A 152 5.64 16.16 12.67
C ASP A 152 4.87 16.60 11.41
N LEU A 153 3.72 15.99 11.13
CA LEU A 153 2.83 16.40 10.04
C LEU A 153 2.36 17.86 10.22
N THR A 154 1.95 18.23 11.42
CA THR A 154 1.53 19.61 11.72
C THR A 154 2.68 20.61 11.51
N ALA A 155 3.88 20.27 11.98
CA ALA A 155 5.07 21.09 11.77
C ALA A 155 5.42 21.26 10.29
N ALA A 156 5.17 20.22 9.48
CA ALA A 156 5.30 20.23 8.02
C ALA A 156 4.12 20.91 7.30
N LYS A 157 3.13 21.44 8.01
CA LYS A 157 1.90 22.05 7.47
C LYS A 157 1.05 21.07 6.65
N LEU A 158 1.07 19.81 7.03
CA LEU A 158 0.25 18.75 6.47
C LEU A 158 -0.89 18.39 7.41
N PRO A 159 -2.00 17.82 6.91
CA PRO A 159 -3.08 17.30 7.75
C PRO A 159 -2.55 16.30 8.79
N PRO A 160 -2.86 16.45 10.10
CA PRO A 160 -2.37 15.56 11.14
C PRO A 160 -3.17 14.25 11.20
N THR A 161 -3.27 13.60 10.06
CA THR A 161 -3.98 12.32 9.88
C THR A 161 -3.12 11.35 9.08
N LEU A 162 -3.21 10.07 9.42
CA LEU A 162 -2.36 9.04 8.84
C LEU A 162 -3.06 7.70 8.74
N MET A 163 -2.50 6.81 7.93
CA MET A 163 -2.86 5.40 7.85
C MET A 163 -1.83 4.56 8.62
N ILE A 164 -2.24 3.43 9.17
CA ILE A 164 -1.34 2.47 9.82
C ILE A 164 -1.34 1.16 9.04
N ASP A 165 -0.16 0.73 8.65
CA ASP A 165 0.10 -0.60 8.13
C ASP A 165 0.26 -1.56 9.32
N CYS A 166 -0.69 -2.48 9.47
CA CYS A 166 -0.73 -3.44 10.57
C CYS A 166 0.31 -4.56 10.42
N SER A 167 0.88 -4.72 9.24
CA SER A 167 1.90 -5.73 8.93
C SER A 167 3.33 -5.20 9.10
N HIS A 168 4.27 -5.74 8.36
CA HIS A 168 5.68 -5.33 8.30
C HIS A 168 6.35 -5.25 9.67
N ALA A 169 6.99 -4.12 10.00
CA ALA A 169 7.65 -3.98 11.29
C ALA A 169 6.66 -3.76 12.45
N ASN A 170 5.46 -3.27 12.17
CA ASN A 170 4.40 -3.12 13.17
C ASN A 170 3.95 -4.48 13.74
N SER A 171 3.87 -5.51 12.91
CA SER A 171 3.62 -6.89 13.35
C SER A 171 4.88 -7.67 13.71
N SER A 172 6.07 -7.04 13.67
CA SER A 172 7.37 -7.74 13.79
C SER A 172 7.50 -8.88 12.79
N LYS A 173 6.93 -8.74 11.59
CA LYS A 173 6.86 -9.75 10.50
C LYS A 173 6.15 -11.05 10.88
N GLN A 174 5.31 -11.03 11.90
CA GLN A 174 4.45 -12.14 12.32
C GLN A 174 3.02 -11.79 11.92
N HIS A 175 2.48 -12.47 10.91
CA HIS A 175 1.20 -12.08 10.30
C HIS A 175 0.03 -12.10 11.29
N GLU A 176 0.00 -13.04 12.24
CA GLU A 176 -1.03 -13.13 13.27
C GLU A 176 -1.05 -11.90 14.19
N ARG A 177 0.09 -11.24 14.37
CA ARG A 177 0.18 -10.02 15.21
C ARG A 177 -0.53 -8.82 14.60
N GLN A 178 -0.93 -8.87 13.34
CA GLN A 178 -1.79 -7.84 12.76
C GLN A 178 -3.11 -7.68 13.52
N LEU A 179 -3.63 -8.74 14.15
CA LEU A 179 -4.81 -8.68 15.01
C LEU A 179 -4.53 -7.84 16.26
N VAL A 180 -3.36 -8.01 16.88
CA VAL A 180 -2.95 -7.23 18.07
C VAL A 180 -2.79 -5.74 17.71
N VAL A 181 -2.15 -5.45 16.58
CA VAL A 181 -2.00 -4.08 16.07
C VAL A 181 -3.38 -3.46 15.83
N THR A 182 -4.28 -4.20 15.20
CA THR A 182 -5.66 -3.74 14.94
C THR A 182 -6.43 -3.45 16.23
N GLN A 183 -6.27 -4.28 17.26
CA GLN A 183 -6.92 -4.05 18.57
C GLN A 183 -6.45 -2.75 19.22
N GLU A 184 -5.15 -2.46 19.19
CA GLU A 184 -4.59 -1.21 19.70
C GLU A 184 -5.12 0.00 18.92
N ILE A 185 -5.14 -0.06 17.59
CA ILE A 185 -5.72 0.98 16.73
C ILE A 185 -7.21 1.21 17.08
N ALA A 186 -7.97 0.12 17.22
CA ALA A 186 -9.39 0.18 17.58
C ALA A 186 -9.61 0.81 18.97
N ALA A 187 -8.72 0.54 19.92
CA ALA A 187 -8.76 1.16 21.25
C ALA A 187 -8.55 2.69 21.17
N GLN A 188 -7.55 3.15 20.41
CA GLN A 188 -7.31 4.58 20.17
C GLN A 188 -8.52 5.26 19.50
N MET A 189 -9.07 4.64 18.45
CA MET A 189 -10.26 5.15 17.75
C MET A 189 -11.47 5.21 18.67
N SER A 190 -11.72 4.18 19.48
CA SER A 190 -12.83 4.12 20.43
C SER A 190 -12.73 5.18 21.53
N LYS A 191 -11.51 5.60 21.90
CA LYS A 191 -11.26 6.74 22.81
C LYS A 191 -11.56 8.09 22.16
N GLY A 192 -11.78 8.15 20.85
CA GLY A 192 -12.13 9.36 20.10
C GLY A 192 -11.04 9.90 19.18
N SER A 193 -9.89 9.22 19.05
CA SER A 193 -8.82 9.65 18.13
C SER A 193 -9.35 9.74 16.69
N ARG A 194 -9.08 10.89 16.05
CA ARG A 194 -9.38 11.15 14.63
C ARG A 194 -8.13 11.18 13.76
N GLN A 195 -6.96 10.91 14.34
CA GLN A 195 -5.67 10.93 13.66
C GLN A 195 -5.51 9.73 12.70
N ILE A 196 -6.09 8.58 13.06
CA ILE A 196 -6.05 7.38 12.23
C ILE A 196 -7.30 7.34 11.37
N PHE A 197 -7.15 7.54 10.05
CA PHE A 197 -8.26 7.49 9.12
C PHE A 197 -8.40 6.15 8.39
N GLY A 198 -7.34 5.33 8.38
CA GLY A 198 -7.34 4.05 7.69
C GLY A 198 -6.26 3.10 8.19
N VAL A 199 -6.41 1.85 7.80
CA VAL A 199 -5.44 0.78 8.06
C VAL A 199 -5.10 0.03 6.78
N MET A 200 -3.91 -0.58 6.75
CA MET A 200 -3.50 -1.54 5.74
C MET A 200 -3.28 -2.89 6.42
N VAL A 201 -3.81 -3.96 5.84
CA VAL A 201 -3.72 -5.32 6.39
C VAL A 201 -3.29 -6.27 5.27
N GLU A 202 -2.27 -7.07 5.52
CA GLU A 202 -1.91 -8.18 4.63
C GLU A 202 -2.80 -9.39 4.91
N SER A 203 -3.71 -9.64 3.99
CA SER A 203 -4.79 -10.62 4.10
C SER A 203 -4.88 -11.45 2.82
N HIS A 204 -5.20 -12.72 2.96
CA HIS A 204 -5.53 -13.62 1.87
C HIS A 204 -6.64 -14.59 2.30
N ILE A 205 -7.14 -15.44 1.40
CA ILE A 205 -8.14 -16.45 1.75
C ILE A 205 -7.55 -17.45 2.76
N GLU A 206 -6.34 -17.97 2.46
CA GLU A 206 -5.59 -18.85 3.32
C GLU A 206 -4.48 -18.09 4.07
N GLY A 207 -4.37 -18.33 5.37
CA GLY A 207 -3.35 -17.69 6.22
C GLY A 207 -1.95 -18.23 5.97
N GLY A 208 -0.94 -17.41 6.34
CA GLY A 208 0.48 -17.74 6.20
C GLY A 208 1.06 -17.39 4.85
N ALA A 209 2.16 -18.04 4.51
CA ALA A 209 2.82 -17.96 3.21
C ALA A 209 3.44 -19.30 2.85
N GLN A 210 3.63 -19.54 1.58
CA GLN A 210 4.34 -20.68 1.02
C GLN A 210 5.54 -20.22 0.20
N LYS A 211 6.57 -21.05 0.17
CA LYS A 211 7.75 -20.77 -0.66
C LYS A 211 7.50 -21.26 -2.08
N PHE A 212 7.95 -20.47 -3.04
CA PHE A 212 7.92 -20.83 -4.45
C PHE A 212 9.16 -20.27 -5.15
N THR A 213 9.84 -21.10 -5.93
CA THR A 213 11.00 -20.72 -6.73
C THR A 213 10.69 -20.99 -8.19
N PRO A 214 10.46 -19.96 -9.02
CA PRO A 214 10.22 -20.13 -10.45
C PRO A 214 11.32 -20.95 -11.10
N GLY A 215 10.93 -21.80 -12.06
CA GLY A 215 11.85 -22.69 -12.77
C GLY A 215 12.38 -23.88 -11.95
N LYS A 216 12.00 -24.03 -10.67
CA LYS A 216 12.39 -25.16 -9.81
C LYS A 216 11.17 -25.89 -9.22
N ASP A 217 10.23 -25.14 -8.71
CA ASP A 217 9.04 -25.68 -8.05
C ASP A 217 7.89 -25.82 -9.05
N ASP A 218 7.06 -26.85 -8.86
CA ASP A 218 5.86 -27.04 -9.67
C ASP A 218 4.77 -26.03 -9.24
N VAL A 219 4.32 -25.17 -10.15
CA VAL A 219 3.25 -24.21 -9.92
C VAL A 219 1.95 -24.89 -9.51
N ASN A 220 1.69 -26.11 -9.99
CA ASN A 220 0.49 -26.87 -9.66
C ASN A 220 0.51 -27.45 -8.24
N ALA A 221 1.66 -27.47 -7.59
CA ALA A 221 1.79 -27.90 -6.18
C ALA A 221 1.51 -26.75 -5.20
N LEU A 222 1.32 -25.53 -5.67
CA LEU A 222 0.98 -24.40 -4.82
C LEU A 222 -0.39 -24.60 -4.16
N LYS A 223 -0.44 -24.31 -2.88
CA LYS A 223 -1.72 -24.24 -2.15
C LYS A 223 -2.51 -23.04 -2.68
N TYR A 224 -3.72 -23.31 -3.17
CA TYR A 224 -4.60 -22.28 -3.69
C TYR A 224 -4.85 -21.18 -2.65
N ALA A 225 -4.83 -19.93 -3.10
CA ALA A 225 -5.16 -18.76 -2.30
C ALA A 225 -4.31 -18.55 -1.02
N GLN A 226 -3.06 -19.04 -1.02
CA GLN A 226 -2.07 -18.71 -0.01
C GLN A 226 -0.92 -17.89 -0.62
N SER A 227 -0.46 -16.86 0.10
CA SER A 227 0.62 -15.97 -0.36
C SER A 227 1.89 -16.73 -0.72
N ILE A 228 2.57 -16.29 -1.78
CA ILE A 228 3.93 -16.73 -2.17
C ILE A 228 4.99 -15.68 -1.85
N THR A 229 4.60 -14.61 -1.16
CA THR A 229 5.48 -13.50 -0.72
C THR A 229 5.37 -13.34 0.80
N ASP A 230 4.92 -12.21 1.30
CA ASP A 230 4.77 -11.99 2.73
C ASP A 230 3.57 -12.76 3.29
N ALA A 231 3.71 -13.25 4.53
CA ALA A 231 2.66 -14.02 5.18
C ALA A 231 1.46 -13.14 5.53
N CYS A 232 0.27 -13.61 5.18
CA CYS A 232 -0.99 -12.91 5.37
C CYS A 232 -1.82 -13.53 6.48
N ILE A 233 -2.74 -12.77 7.10
CA ILE A 233 -3.83 -13.37 7.87
C ILE A 233 -4.84 -14.04 6.93
N GLY A 234 -5.50 -15.09 7.41
CA GLY A 234 -6.55 -15.78 6.66
C GLY A 234 -7.88 -15.03 6.68
N TRP A 235 -8.86 -15.53 5.91
CA TRP A 235 -10.16 -14.85 5.75
C TRP A 235 -10.90 -14.68 7.08
N ALA A 236 -10.97 -15.72 7.91
CA ALA A 236 -11.64 -15.65 9.21
C ALA A 236 -11.05 -14.59 10.16
N ASP A 237 -9.74 -14.36 10.11
CA ASP A 237 -9.10 -13.32 10.90
C ASP A 237 -9.30 -11.94 10.27
N SER A 238 -9.38 -11.86 8.94
CA SER A 238 -9.73 -10.62 8.22
C SER A 238 -11.13 -10.13 8.58
N GLU A 239 -12.11 -11.04 8.72
CA GLU A 239 -13.46 -10.71 9.18
C GLU A 239 -13.43 -10.14 10.61
N LYS A 240 -12.65 -10.74 11.52
CA LYS A 240 -12.46 -10.22 12.90
C LYS A 240 -11.86 -8.83 12.91
N VAL A 241 -10.87 -8.56 12.05
CA VAL A 241 -10.27 -7.24 11.88
C VAL A 241 -11.31 -6.21 11.46
N LEU A 242 -12.09 -6.51 10.43
CA LEU A 242 -13.15 -5.63 9.93
C LEU A 242 -14.21 -5.35 11.00
N GLU A 243 -14.66 -6.37 11.71
CA GLU A 243 -15.63 -6.23 12.80
C GLU A 243 -15.09 -5.37 13.96
N THR A 244 -13.83 -5.59 14.35
CA THR A 244 -13.15 -4.81 15.40
C THR A 244 -13.07 -3.33 15.03
N LEU A 245 -12.66 -3.02 13.81
CA LEU A 245 -12.55 -1.65 13.33
C LEU A 245 -13.92 -0.99 13.15
N SER A 246 -14.92 -1.73 12.66
CA SER A 246 -16.30 -1.23 12.52
C SER A 246 -16.85 -0.77 13.86
N LYS A 247 -16.75 -1.61 14.90
CA LYS A 247 -17.17 -1.27 16.27
C LYS A 247 -16.43 -0.05 16.83
N ALA A 248 -15.13 0.08 16.53
CA ALA A 248 -14.33 1.23 16.96
C ALA A 248 -14.77 2.53 16.27
N VAL A 249 -15.08 2.48 14.97
CA VAL A 249 -15.62 3.61 14.22
C VAL A 249 -16.99 4.04 14.76
N GLU A 250 -17.88 3.09 15.05
CA GLU A 250 -19.17 3.36 15.66
C GLU A 250 -19.01 4.05 17.04
N ALA A 251 -18.12 3.54 17.87
CA ALA A 251 -17.82 4.14 19.18
C ALA A 251 -17.27 5.57 19.04
N ARG A 252 -16.37 5.80 18.08
CA ARG A 252 -15.82 7.13 17.78
C ARG A 252 -16.89 8.13 17.32
N ARG A 253 -17.84 7.68 16.49
CA ARG A 253 -18.92 8.54 15.95
C ARG A 253 -19.91 9.02 17.02
N LYS A 254 -19.97 8.33 18.16
CA LYS A 254 -20.84 8.69 19.29
C LYS A 254 -20.20 9.72 20.24
N LYS A 255 -18.91 10.03 20.02
CA LYS A 255 -18.14 11.08 20.73
C LYS A 255 -17.95 12.33 19.88
#